data_a5bdeba44010c3bf77de6fd076200671
#
_entry.id   a5bdeba44010c3bf77de6fd076200671
#
_cell.length_a   1.000
_cell.length_b   1.000
_cell.length_c   1.000
_cell.angle_alpha   90.00
_cell.angle_beta   90.00
_cell.angle_gamma   90.00
#
_symmetry.space_group_name_H-M   'P 1'
#
loop_
_entity.id
_entity.type
_entity.pdbx_description
1 polymer ?
#
loop_
_entity_poly.entity_id
_entity_poly.type
_entity_poly.pdbx_seq_one_letter_code
_entity_poly.pdbx_strand_id
1 'polypeptide(L)'
;HPYFLNPLFYLPLLLLGAERVLQKKSPHLLIAMTALSAVSNFYFFYMLVILVVLYCVIRFCTAKHENFLKELFPAVGRMLLFSLLGTAIAAVILLPVVLQFLSDARSGSELTYPLLYGWSYYEEFLDQFLSLEYSNAWTYLGYVPVALLCVFLLFFKRKRLRGLKVGFVILTVMFLLPAAGSAMNGFSYAANRWGFGYSFLVALILVVLWPELFSLSNREKAGILLLTFLYLAVLILFPTAGSADAFAGLALLLLTMVIVSFGPSLFSFV
;
A
#
# COMPACT_ATOMS: atom_id res chain seq x y z
N HIS A 1 15.29 -13.85 -2.05
CA HIS A 1 16.40 -13.03 -2.56
C HIS A 1 16.37 -11.66 -1.88
N PRO A 2 17.49 -11.11 -1.37
CA PRO A 2 17.52 -9.85 -0.63
C PRO A 2 17.00 -8.65 -1.47
N TYR A 3 17.06 -8.71 -2.79
CA TYR A 3 16.53 -7.67 -3.67
C TYR A 3 15.04 -7.35 -3.49
N PHE A 4 14.24 -8.32 -3.04
CA PHE A 4 12.81 -8.13 -2.80
C PHE A 4 12.52 -7.34 -1.51
N LEU A 5 13.50 -7.23 -0.60
CA LEU A 5 13.37 -6.46 0.63
C LEU A 5 13.75 -4.99 0.45
N ASN A 6 14.55 -4.66 -0.56
CA ASN A 6 15.02 -3.30 -0.81
C ASN A 6 13.87 -2.28 -0.98
N PRO A 7 12.77 -2.59 -1.70
CA PRO A 7 11.65 -1.66 -1.83
C PRO A 7 10.97 -1.29 -0.52
N LEU A 8 10.94 -2.20 0.47
CA LEU A 8 10.39 -1.92 1.81
C LEU A 8 11.20 -0.85 2.55
N PHE A 9 12.50 -0.76 2.27
CA PHE A 9 13.36 0.27 2.83
C PHE A 9 13.29 1.58 2.04
N TYR A 10 13.32 1.51 0.69
CA TYR A 10 13.34 2.72 -0.14
C TYR A 10 12.01 3.46 -0.17
N LEU A 11 10.87 2.75 -0.18
CA LEU A 11 9.56 3.38 -0.28
C LEU A 11 9.29 4.41 0.81
N PRO A 12 9.39 4.11 2.12
CA PRO A 12 9.13 5.09 3.17
C PRO A 12 10.05 6.30 3.10
N LEU A 13 11.31 6.12 2.72
CA LEU A 13 12.28 7.22 2.59
C LEU A 13 11.99 8.10 1.36
N LEU A 14 11.59 7.50 0.25
CA LEU A 14 11.13 8.23 -0.93
C LEU A 14 9.86 9.05 -0.62
N LEU A 15 8.88 8.45 0.06
CA LEU A 15 7.65 9.15 0.45
C LEU A 15 7.95 10.29 1.43
N LEU A 16 8.84 10.09 2.39
CA LEU A 16 9.30 11.15 3.29
C LEU A 16 10.02 12.26 2.52
N GLY A 17 10.88 11.90 1.56
CA GLY A 17 11.55 12.86 0.67
C GLY A 17 10.55 13.66 -0.15
N ALA A 18 9.57 13.00 -0.74
CA ALA A 18 8.47 13.63 -1.49
C ALA A 18 7.66 14.60 -0.61
N GLU A 19 7.26 14.18 0.59
CA GLU A 19 6.53 15.04 1.53
C GLU A 19 7.34 16.29 1.92
N ARG A 20 8.66 16.17 2.14
CA ARG A 20 9.55 17.31 2.41
C ARG A 20 9.56 18.31 1.25
N VAL A 21 9.62 17.82 0.01
CA VAL A 21 9.57 18.67 -1.19
C VAL A 21 8.22 19.35 -1.36
N LEU A 22 7.11 18.63 -1.13
CA LEU A 22 5.77 19.20 -1.13
C LEU A 22 5.60 20.29 -0.06
N GLN A 23 6.22 20.11 1.11
CA GLN A 23 6.26 21.10 2.20
C GLN A 23 7.29 22.23 1.97
N LYS A 24 7.90 22.33 0.80
CA LYS A 24 8.96 23.32 0.46
C LYS A 24 10.21 23.23 1.37
N LYS A 25 10.48 22.03 1.92
CA LYS A 25 11.68 21.74 2.72
C LYS A 25 12.80 21.19 1.83
N SER A 26 13.94 20.87 2.44
CA SER A 26 15.14 20.33 1.78
C SER A 26 14.83 19.09 0.90
N PRO A 27 15.27 19.05 -0.37
CA PRO A 27 15.04 17.96 -1.33
C PRO A 27 16.06 16.84 -1.26
N HIS A 28 17.15 16.99 -0.48
CA HIS A 28 18.29 16.07 -0.51
C HIS A 28 17.90 14.60 -0.31
N LEU A 29 16.93 14.34 0.58
CA LEU A 29 16.44 12.98 0.82
C LEU A 29 15.79 12.38 -0.43
N LEU A 30 14.95 13.15 -1.13
CA LEU A 30 14.32 12.68 -2.37
C LEU A 30 15.38 12.36 -3.43
N ILE A 31 16.33 13.27 -3.65
CA ILE A 31 17.42 13.11 -4.62
C ILE A 31 18.23 11.85 -4.30
N ALA A 32 18.70 11.72 -3.06
CA ALA A 32 19.52 10.59 -2.63
C ALA A 32 18.78 9.25 -2.75
N MET A 33 17.54 9.17 -2.28
CA MET A 33 16.77 7.92 -2.32
C MET A 33 16.32 7.56 -3.74
N THR A 34 16.07 8.53 -4.61
CA THR A 34 15.82 8.29 -6.03
C THR A 34 17.08 7.70 -6.68
N ALA A 35 18.25 8.28 -6.45
CA ALA A 35 19.50 7.76 -7.01
C ALA A 35 19.80 6.34 -6.50
N LEU A 36 19.73 6.11 -5.19
CA LEU A 36 20.00 4.80 -4.60
C LEU A 36 19.02 3.70 -5.06
N SER A 37 17.72 4.01 -5.13
CA SER A 37 16.73 3.04 -5.59
C SER A 37 16.90 2.71 -7.06
N ALA A 38 17.24 3.69 -7.91
CA ALA A 38 17.49 3.50 -9.33
C ALA A 38 18.73 2.61 -9.59
N VAL A 39 19.81 2.81 -8.83
CA VAL A 39 21.02 1.98 -8.90
C VAL A 39 20.79 0.57 -8.37
N SER A 40 19.95 0.43 -7.33
CA SER A 40 19.73 -0.85 -6.66
C SER A 40 19.03 -1.88 -7.54
N ASN A 41 17.91 -1.51 -8.17
CA ASN A 41 17.15 -2.41 -9.03
C ASN A 41 16.17 -1.63 -9.91
N PHE A 42 16.40 -1.62 -11.22
CA PHE A 42 15.55 -0.93 -12.21
C PHE A 42 14.07 -1.35 -12.14
N TYR A 43 13.81 -2.65 -12.00
CA TYR A 43 12.45 -3.19 -11.98
C TYR A 43 11.63 -2.66 -10.80
N PHE A 44 12.20 -2.68 -9.59
CA PHE A 44 11.52 -2.12 -8.42
C PHE A 44 11.54 -0.59 -8.41
N PHE A 45 12.55 0.05 -8.99
CA PHE A 45 12.57 1.50 -9.14
C PHE A 45 11.37 2.01 -9.95
N TYR A 46 11.02 1.33 -11.03
CA TYR A 46 9.82 1.63 -11.81
C TYR A 46 8.55 1.62 -10.94
N MET A 47 8.35 0.57 -10.15
CA MET A 47 7.20 0.47 -9.23
C MET A 47 7.21 1.55 -8.14
N LEU A 48 8.39 1.85 -7.58
CA LEU A 48 8.57 2.90 -6.57
C LEU A 48 8.20 4.27 -7.14
N VAL A 49 8.59 4.58 -8.37
CA VAL A 49 8.23 5.85 -9.04
C VAL A 49 6.71 5.98 -9.17
N ILE A 50 6.01 4.94 -9.62
CA ILE A 50 4.55 4.95 -9.75
C ILE A 50 3.90 5.19 -8.36
N LEU A 51 4.35 4.49 -7.32
CA LEU A 51 3.81 4.64 -5.97
C LEU A 51 4.06 6.04 -5.39
N VAL A 52 5.24 6.63 -5.64
CA VAL A 52 5.56 8.01 -5.22
C VAL A 52 4.69 9.02 -5.96
N VAL A 53 4.50 8.86 -7.27
CA VAL A 53 3.59 9.72 -8.05
C VAL A 53 2.16 9.61 -7.52
N LEU A 54 1.66 8.40 -7.31
CA LEU A 54 0.34 8.17 -6.75
C LEU A 54 0.18 8.82 -5.37
N TYR A 55 1.18 8.66 -4.51
CA TYR A 55 1.21 9.34 -3.20
C TYR A 55 1.13 10.87 -3.36
N CYS A 56 1.94 11.46 -4.23
CA CYS A 56 1.95 12.90 -4.45
C CYS A 56 0.60 13.41 -4.94
N VAL A 57 -0.05 12.69 -5.86
CA VAL A 57 -1.39 13.02 -6.37
C VAL A 57 -2.41 12.96 -5.23
N ILE A 58 -2.46 11.87 -4.48
CA ILE A 58 -3.40 11.71 -3.35
C ILE A 58 -3.16 12.79 -2.31
N ARG A 59 -1.90 13.02 -1.94
CA ARG A 59 -1.49 13.99 -0.92
C ARG A 59 -1.87 15.41 -1.33
N PHE A 60 -1.62 15.76 -2.60
CA PHE A 60 -1.98 17.07 -3.13
C PHE A 60 -3.50 17.23 -3.21
N CYS A 61 -4.22 16.29 -3.82
CA CYS A 61 -5.68 16.38 -3.98
C CYS A 61 -6.45 16.35 -2.65
N THR A 62 -5.88 15.77 -1.58
CA THR A 62 -6.53 15.73 -0.26
C THR A 62 -6.15 16.87 0.67
N ALA A 63 -5.14 17.68 0.31
CA ALA A 63 -4.75 18.88 1.04
C ALA A 63 -5.77 20.01 0.79
N LYS A 64 -5.72 21.02 1.66
CA LYS A 64 -6.45 22.28 1.44
C LYS A 64 -5.56 23.23 0.62
N HIS A 65 -6.12 23.84 -0.40
CA HIS A 65 -5.46 24.81 -1.27
C HIS A 65 -6.25 26.11 -1.30
N GLU A 66 -5.58 27.23 -1.29
CA GLU A 66 -6.19 28.54 -1.57
C GLU A 66 -6.43 28.68 -3.07
N ASN A 67 -5.45 28.31 -3.88
CA ASN A 67 -5.55 28.28 -5.33
C ASN A 67 -4.86 27.01 -5.87
N PHE A 68 -5.67 26.00 -6.18
CA PHE A 68 -5.20 24.68 -6.61
C PHE A 68 -4.20 24.72 -7.76
N LEU A 69 -4.52 25.42 -8.86
CA LEU A 69 -3.65 25.45 -10.05
C LEU A 69 -2.34 26.22 -9.80
N LYS A 70 -2.39 27.33 -9.06
CA LYS A 70 -1.19 28.11 -8.75
C LYS A 70 -0.22 27.36 -7.84
N GLU A 71 -0.72 26.43 -7.03
CA GLU A 71 0.10 25.59 -6.14
C GLU A 71 0.56 24.31 -6.84
N LEU A 72 -0.25 23.75 -7.75
CA LEU A 72 0.05 22.51 -8.47
C LEU A 72 1.32 22.63 -9.34
N PHE A 73 1.38 23.62 -10.23
CA PHE A 73 2.50 23.73 -11.16
C PHE A 73 3.88 23.82 -10.47
N PRO A 74 4.07 24.67 -9.44
CA PRO A 74 5.33 24.71 -8.72
C PRO A 74 5.62 23.42 -7.93
N ALA A 75 4.59 22.73 -7.41
CA ALA A 75 4.77 21.46 -6.70
C ALA A 75 5.26 20.37 -7.67
N VAL A 76 4.58 20.21 -8.83
CA VAL A 76 4.98 19.27 -9.89
C VAL A 76 6.38 19.61 -10.41
N GLY A 77 6.67 20.89 -10.70
CA GLY A 77 7.98 21.31 -11.17
C GLY A 77 9.11 20.95 -10.21
N ARG A 78 8.93 21.18 -8.90
CA ARG A 78 9.92 20.78 -7.89
C ARG A 78 10.08 19.26 -7.80
N MET A 79 8.96 18.51 -7.80
CA MET A 79 9.02 17.05 -7.76
C MET A 79 9.76 16.49 -8.95
N LEU A 80 9.45 16.96 -10.17
CA LEU A 80 10.13 16.54 -11.39
C LEU A 80 11.62 16.91 -11.35
N LEU A 81 11.97 18.15 -11.03
CA LEU A 81 13.35 18.62 -10.98
C LEU A 81 14.21 17.72 -10.05
N PHE A 82 13.77 17.52 -8.81
CA PHE A 82 14.58 16.79 -7.84
C PHE A 82 14.59 15.27 -8.09
N SER A 83 13.51 14.70 -8.63
CA SER A 83 13.50 13.30 -9.07
C SER A 83 14.41 13.10 -10.28
N LEU A 84 14.39 14.01 -11.27
CA LEU A 84 15.30 13.96 -12.42
C LEU A 84 16.77 14.12 -12.01
N LEU A 85 17.09 14.99 -11.05
CA LEU A 85 18.45 15.10 -10.52
C LEU A 85 18.91 13.79 -9.88
N GLY A 86 18.07 13.14 -9.06
CA GLY A 86 18.38 11.83 -8.49
C GLY A 86 18.58 10.75 -9.57
N THR A 87 17.72 10.73 -10.57
CA THR A 87 17.83 9.80 -11.71
C THR A 87 19.09 10.08 -12.54
N ALA A 88 19.45 11.35 -12.75
CA ALA A 88 20.66 11.74 -13.48
C ALA A 88 21.95 11.28 -12.76
N ILE A 89 21.99 11.33 -11.43
CA ILE A 89 23.09 10.77 -10.63
C ILE A 89 23.22 9.26 -10.88
N ALA A 90 22.11 8.54 -11.01
CA ALA A 90 22.07 7.11 -11.28
C ALA A 90 22.30 6.74 -12.74
N ALA A 91 22.31 7.71 -13.68
CA ALA A 91 22.25 7.48 -15.12
C ALA A 91 23.37 6.58 -15.64
N VAL A 92 24.56 6.64 -15.06
CA VAL A 92 25.71 5.81 -15.47
C VAL A 92 25.38 4.32 -15.40
N ILE A 93 24.61 3.90 -14.39
CA ILE A 93 24.19 2.51 -14.20
C ILE A 93 22.82 2.27 -14.85
N LEU A 94 21.91 3.21 -14.69
CA LEU A 94 20.51 3.06 -15.13
C LEU A 94 20.38 3.05 -16.66
N LEU A 95 21.11 3.91 -17.38
CA LEU A 95 20.96 4.07 -18.82
C LEU A 95 21.29 2.79 -19.61
N PRO A 96 22.40 2.07 -19.38
CA PRO A 96 22.65 0.80 -20.04
C PRO A 96 21.55 -0.24 -19.79
N VAL A 97 21.01 -0.30 -18.58
CA VAL A 97 19.93 -1.23 -18.19
C VAL A 97 18.65 -0.89 -18.95
N VAL A 98 18.29 0.39 -19.04
CA VAL A 98 17.10 0.84 -19.79
C VAL A 98 17.26 0.55 -21.28
N LEU A 99 18.43 0.84 -21.88
CA LEU A 99 18.69 0.56 -23.28
C LEU A 99 18.62 -0.94 -23.58
N GLN A 100 19.17 -1.78 -22.71
CA GLN A 100 19.07 -3.23 -22.82
C GLN A 100 17.62 -3.69 -22.75
N PHE A 101 16.84 -3.16 -21.81
CA PHE A 101 15.41 -3.50 -21.66
C PHE A 101 14.60 -3.10 -22.91
N LEU A 102 14.86 -1.93 -23.48
CA LEU A 102 14.18 -1.46 -24.70
C LEU A 102 14.56 -2.27 -25.95
N SER A 103 15.75 -2.85 -25.98
CA SER A 103 16.21 -3.72 -27.08
C SER A 103 15.76 -5.17 -26.95
N ASP A 104 15.20 -5.56 -25.80
CA ASP A 104 14.73 -6.95 -25.56
C ASP A 104 13.40 -7.18 -26.34
N ALA A 105 13.36 -8.26 -27.13
CA ALA A 105 12.20 -8.68 -27.92
C ALA A 105 10.92 -8.95 -27.06
N ARG A 106 11.08 -9.12 -25.76
CA ARG A 106 9.96 -9.29 -24.79
C ARG A 106 9.10 -8.03 -24.64
N SER A 107 9.61 -6.86 -24.97
CA SER A 107 8.86 -5.60 -24.90
C SER A 107 7.77 -5.47 -25.97
N GLY A 108 7.72 -6.37 -26.95
CA GLY A 108 6.75 -6.40 -28.04
C GLY A 108 5.67 -7.48 -27.95
N SER A 109 5.57 -8.22 -26.83
CA SER A 109 4.50 -9.21 -26.66
C SER A 109 3.13 -8.52 -26.52
N GLU A 110 2.12 -9.06 -27.21
CA GLU A 110 0.74 -8.56 -27.09
C GLU A 110 0.30 -8.57 -25.62
N LEU A 111 -0.34 -7.47 -25.20
CA LEU A 111 -0.91 -7.30 -23.85
C LEU A 111 -2.04 -8.30 -23.63
N THR A 112 -1.71 -9.50 -23.19
CA THR A 112 -2.69 -10.55 -22.93
C THR A 112 -2.84 -10.73 -21.42
N TYR A 113 -3.78 -10.00 -20.83
CA TYR A 113 -4.22 -10.24 -19.46
C TYR A 113 -5.76 -10.26 -19.40
N PRO A 114 -6.35 -11.08 -18.54
CA PRO A 114 -7.80 -11.14 -18.40
C PRO A 114 -8.34 -9.82 -17.81
N LEU A 115 -9.61 -9.50 -18.07
CA LEU A 115 -10.28 -8.34 -17.46
C LEU A 115 -10.37 -8.48 -15.93
N LEU A 116 -10.56 -9.70 -15.44
CA LEU A 116 -10.63 -10.03 -14.01
C LEU A 116 -9.71 -11.22 -13.74
N TYR A 117 -9.20 -11.31 -12.52
CA TYR A 117 -8.49 -12.50 -12.05
C TYR A 117 -9.45 -13.70 -11.91
N GLY A 118 -8.90 -14.91 -11.79
CA GLY A 118 -9.66 -16.09 -11.40
C GLY A 118 -10.28 -15.91 -9.99
N TRP A 119 -11.35 -16.64 -9.72
CA TRP A 119 -12.10 -16.50 -8.46
C TRP A 119 -11.23 -16.79 -7.23
N SER A 120 -10.37 -17.80 -7.28
CA SER A 120 -9.42 -18.15 -6.22
C SER A 120 -8.54 -16.98 -5.78
N TYR A 121 -8.17 -16.08 -6.71
CA TYR A 121 -7.38 -14.89 -6.37
C TYR A 121 -8.13 -13.97 -5.40
N TYR A 122 -9.44 -13.75 -5.63
CA TYR A 122 -10.25 -12.87 -4.78
C TYR A 122 -10.52 -13.49 -3.41
N GLU A 123 -10.66 -14.82 -3.35
CA GLU A 123 -10.79 -15.56 -2.09
C GLU A 123 -9.51 -15.37 -1.25
N GLU A 124 -8.34 -15.65 -1.81
CA GLU A 124 -7.05 -15.48 -1.15
C GLU A 124 -6.78 -14.01 -0.76
N PHE A 125 -7.21 -13.05 -1.61
CA PHE A 125 -7.09 -11.63 -1.29
C PHE A 125 -7.93 -11.23 -0.07
N LEU A 126 -9.10 -11.81 0.12
CA LEU A 126 -9.93 -11.57 1.30
C LEU A 126 -9.28 -12.16 2.57
N ASP A 127 -8.59 -13.27 2.45
CA ASP A 127 -7.99 -14.00 3.57
C ASP A 127 -6.71 -13.35 4.13
N GLN A 128 -6.14 -12.39 3.44
CA GLN A 128 -4.86 -11.75 3.76
C GLN A 128 -4.74 -11.17 5.19
N PHE A 129 -5.87 -10.87 5.85
CA PHE A 129 -5.89 -10.37 7.24
C PHE A 129 -6.00 -11.49 8.30
N LEU A 130 -6.15 -12.74 7.89
CA LEU A 130 -6.22 -13.89 8.79
C LEU A 130 -5.10 -14.90 8.55
N SER A 131 -4.62 -15.00 7.32
CA SER A 131 -3.62 -15.96 6.89
C SER A 131 -2.36 -15.26 6.39
N LEU A 132 -1.21 -15.93 6.56
CA LEU A 132 0.07 -15.54 5.96
C LEU A 132 0.29 -16.26 4.64
N GLU A 133 -0.73 -16.90 4.09
CA GLU A 133 -0.63 -17.64 2.86
C GLU A 133 -0.41 -16.72 1.65
N TYR A 134 0.24 -17.31 0.71
CA TYR A 134 0.70 -16.77 -0.53
C TYR A 134 -0.42 -16.76 -1.57
N SER A 135 -0.64 -15.65 -2.22
CA SER A 135 -1.71 -15.49 -3.19
C SER A 135 -1.22 -15.63 -4.63
N ASN A 136 -2.16 -15.85 -5.55
CA ASN A 136 -1.95 -15.88 -7.00
C ASN A 136 -1.40 -14.56 -7.56
N ALA A 137 -0.96 -14.55 -8.80
CA ALA A 137 -0.47 -13.37 -9.52
C ALA A 137 0.69 -12.64 -8.82
N TRP A 138 1.58 -13.38 -8.15
CA TRP A 138 2.73 -12.85 -7.41
C TRP A 138 2.35 -11.84 -6.32
N THR A 139 1.16 -12.00 -5.73
CA THR A 139 0.67 -11.18 -4.63
C THR A 139 1.12 -11.79 -3.31
N TYR A 140 2.01 -11.10 -2.61
CA TYR A 140 2.53 -11.51 -1.30
C TYR A 140 1.98 -10.56 -0.25
N LEU A 141 0.87 -10.91 0.35
CA LEU A 141 0.20 -10.13 1.38
C LEU A 141 -0.10 -11.04 2.58
N GLY A 142 0.00 -10.49 3.76
CA GLY A 142 -0.34 -11.14 5.00
C GLY A 142 -0.20 -10.16 6.15
N TYR A 143 -1.27 -10.00 6.94
CA TYR A 143 -1.33 -8.99 7.98
C TYR A 143 -1.82 -9.59 9.28
N VAL A 144 -1.36 -9.00 10.38
CA VAL A 144 -1.91 -9.31 11.70
C VAL A 144 -3.38 -8.88 11.77
N PRO A 145 -4.27 -9.67 12.36
CA PRO A 145 -5.72 -9.40 12.39
C PRO A 145 -6.10 -8.03 12.98
N VAL A 146 -5.31 -7.49 13.91
CA VAL A 146 -5.53 -6.13 14.44
C VAL A 146 -5.43 -5.03 13.36
N ALA A 147 -4.69 -5.26 12.29
CA ALA A 147 -4.63 -4.32 11.17
C ALA A 147 -5.99 -4.16 10.49
N LEU A 148 -6.79 -5.22 10.40
CA LEU A 148 -8.16 -5.18 9.89
C LEU A 148 -9.04 -4.24 10.73
N LEU A 149 -8.95 -4.32 12.06
CA LEU A 149 -9.70 -3.44 12.96
C LEU A 149 -9.31 -1.98 12.75
N CYS A 150 -8.02 -1.69 12.54
CA CYS A 150 -7.56 -0.35 12.21
C CYS A 150 -8.06 0.11 10.83
N VAL A 151 -8.11 -0.77 9.83
CA VAL A 151 -8.71 -0.46 8.53
C VAL A 151 -10.20 -0.13 8.69
N PHE A 152 -10.97 -0.88 9.47
CA PHE A 152 -12.37 -0.56 9.74
C PHE A 152 -12.48 0.78 10.47
N LEU A 153 -11.70 1.00 11.52
CA LEU A 153 -11.69 2.24 12.27
C LEU A 153 -11.36 3.45 11.39
N LEU A 154 -10.46 3.30 10.41
CA LEU A 154 -10.10 4.34 9.45
C LEU A 154 -11.34 4.97 8.81
N PHE A 155 -12.33 4.15 8.42
CA PHE A 155 -13.53 4.64 7.74
C PHE A 155 -14.49 5.39 8.68
N PHE A 156 -14.44 5.15 9.99
CA PHE A 156 -15.19 5.94 10.97
C PHE A 156 -14.57 7.32 11.24
N LYS A 157 -13.28 7.54 11.00
CA LYS A 157 -12.57 8.82 11.19
C LYS A 157 -12.84 9.79 10.03
N ARG A 158 -14.01 10.42 9.97
CA ARG A 158 -14.58 11.15 8.82
C ARG A 158 -13.58 11.93 7.95
N LYS A 159 -13.06 13.10 8.40
CA LYS A 159 -12.25 14.02 7.56
C LYS A 159 -10.75 13.95 7.83
N ARG A 160 -10.37 13.52 9.03
CA ARG A 160 -9.00 13.62 9.56
C ARG A 160 -7.97 12.85 8.74
N LEU A 161 -8.32 11.64 8.28
CA LEU A 161 -7.39 10.73 7.60
C LEU A 161 -7.78 10.51 6.12
N ARG A 162 -8.26 11.59 5.46
CA ARG A 162 -8.78 11.49 4.09
C ARG A 162 -7.77 10.89 3.11
N GLY A 163 -6.49 11.30 3.19
CA GLY A 163 -5.44 10.80 2.32
C GLY A 163 -5.22 9.29 2.47
N LEU A 164 -5.18 8.78 3.72
CA LEU A 164 -5.03 7.34 3.98
C LEU A 164 -6.23 6.55 3.46
N LYS A 165 -7.46 7.05 3.61
CA LYS A 165 -8.67 6.41 3.06
C LYS A 165 -8.61 6.30 1.56
N VAL A 166 -8.33 7.41 0.89
CA VAL A 166 -8.24 7.47 -0.57
C VAL A 166 -7.13 6.54 -1.05
N GLY A 167 -5.95 6.58 -0.41
CA GLY A 167 -4.84 5.69 -0.71
C GLY A 167 -5.21 4.22 -0.56
N PHE A 168 -5.87 3.86 0.55
CA PHE A 168 -6.30 2.49 0.81
C PHE A 168 -7.29 1.99 -0.26
N VAL A 169 -8.31 2.79 -0.58
CA VAL A 169 -9.29 2.44 -1.61
C VAL A 169 -8.64 2.30 -2.99
N ILE A 170 -7.79 3.26 -3.38
CA ILE A 170 -7.11 3.20 -4.70
C ILE A 170 -6.23 1.96 -4.80
N LEU A 171 -5.36 1.71 -3.81
CA LEU A 171 -4.47 0.55 -3.86
C LEU A 171 -5.24 -0.77 -3.78
N THR A 172 -6.34 -0.84 -3.01
CA THR A 172 -7.22 -2.01 -2.99
C THR A 172 -7.83 -2.24 -4.38
N VAL A 173 -8.38 -1.21 -5.02
CA VAL A 173 -8.94 -1.33 -6.38
C VAL A 173 -7.86 -1.76 -7.38
N MET A 174 -6.64 -1.24 -7.26
CA MET A 174 -5.52 -1.67 -8.10
C MET A 174 -5.21 -3.16 -7.95
N PHE A 175 -5.29 -3.73 -6.73
CA PHE A 175 -5.13 -5.17 -6.52
C PHE A 175 -6.24 -6.00 -7.15
N LEU A 176 -7.45 -5.48 -7.21
CA LEU A 176 -8.60 -6.21 -7.78
C LEU A 176 -8.59 -6.24 -9.33
N LEU A 177 -7.72 -5.47 -9.98
CA LEU A 177 -7.68 -5.32 -11.43
C LEU A 177 -6.38 -5.85 -12.04
N PRO A 178 -6.41 -6.90 -12.90
CA PRO A 178 -5.23 -7.40 -13.61
C PRO A 178 -4.49 -6.32 -14.42
N ALA A 179 -5.23 -5.36 -14.97
CA ALA A 179 -4.68 -4.23 -15.71
C ALA A 179 -3.70 -3.40 -14.86
N ALA A 180 -4.00 -3.19 -13.57
CA ALA A 180 -3.11 -2.49 -12.66
C ALA A 180 -1.85 -3.32 -12.37
N GLY A 181 -1.98 -4.64 -12.16
CA GLY A 181 -0.85 -5.56 -12.01
C GLY A 181 0.06 -5.56 -13.25
N SER A 182 -0.53 -5.53 -14.45
CA SER A 182 0.21 -5.42 -15.71
C SER A 182 0.93 -4.07 -15.83
N ALA A 183 0.25 -2.96 -15.54
CA ALA A 183 0.85 -1.63 -15.56
C ALA A 183 2.03 -1.51 -14.57
N MET A 184 1.91 -2.09 -13.38
CA MET A 184 2.98 -2.13 -12.37
C MET A 184 4.12 -3.07 -12.76
N ASN A 185 3.91 -3.97 -13.72
CA ASN A 185 4.90 -4.92 -14.26
C ASN A 185 5.40 -4.52 -15.67
N GLY A 186 5.44 -3.22 -15.97
CA GLY A 186 5.94 -2.71 -17.26
C GLY A 186 5.06 -3.10 -18.44
N PHE A 187 3.75 -3.15 -18.26
CA PHE A 187 2.76 -3.54 -19.27
C PHE A 187 3.00 -4.96 -19.83
N SER A 188 3.52 -5.85 -19.02
CA SER A 188 3.67 -7.27 -19.31
C SER A 188 2.49 -8.06 -18.71
N TYR A 189 2.72 -9.30 -18.27
CA TYR A 189 1.69 -10.07 -17.57
C TYR A 189 1.29 -9.43 -16.22
N ALA A 190 0.09 -9.70 -15.75
CA ALA A 190 -0.37 -9.19 -14.46
C ALA A 190 0.43 -9.81 -13.30
N ALA A 191 1.15 -8.95 -12.55
CA ALA A 191 1.95 -9.35 -11.39
C ALA A 191 1.90 -8.27 -10.30
N ASN A 192 1.49 -8.68 -9.11
CA ASN A 192 1.30 -7.76 -7.97
C ASN A 192 2.52 -7.70 -7.04
N ARG A 193 3.73 -7.78 -7.58
CA ARG A 193 4.99 -7.67 -6.80
C ARG A 193 5.15 -6.31 -6.11
N TRP A 194 4.37 -5.32 -6.49
CA TRP A 194 4.27 -4.01 -5.85
C TRP A 194 3.53 -4.02 -4.51
N GLY A 195 3.09 -5.19 -4.04
CA GLY A 195 2.38 -5.40 -2.76
C GLY A 195 3.06 -4.78 -1.54
N PHE A 196 4.39 -4.58 -1.58
CA PHE A 196 5.12 -3.84 -0.55
C PHE A 196 4.57 -2.42 -0.31
N GLY A 197 4.01 -1.77 -1.35
CA GLY A 197 3.36 -0.46 -1.23
C GLY A 197 2.05 -0.52 -0.44
N TYR A 198 1.25 -1.55 -0.68
CA TYR A 198 0.03 -1.80 0.08
C TYR A 198 0.34 -2.19 1.53
N SER A 199 1.32 -3.06 1.74
CA SER A 199 1.76 -3.47 3.08
C SER A 199 2.28 -2.28 3.90
N PHE A 200 3.03 -1.37 3.27
CA PHE A 200 3.45 -0.12 3.92
C PHE A 200 2.25 0.73 4.33
N LEU A 201 1.24 0.87 3.45
CA LEU A 201 0.04 1.64 3.76
C LEU A 201 -0.77 1.03 4.90
N VAL A 202 -0.95 -0.30 4.91
CA VAL A 202 -1.65 -1.02 5.99
C VAL A 202 -0.89 -0.85 7.32
N ALA A 203 0.45 -0.98 7.30
CA ALA A 203 1.29 -0.74 8.48
C ALA A 203 1.17 0.71 8.97
N LEU A 204 1.15 1.70 8.07
CA LEU A 204 0.96 3.10 8.43
C LEU A 204 -0.42 3.35 9.05
N ILE A 205 -1.48 2.75 8.50
CA ILE A 205 -2.83 2.81 9.07
C ILE A 205 -2.83 2.22 10.49
N LEU A 206 -2.20 1.06 10.67
CA LEU A 206 -2.07 0.41 11.97
C LEU A 206 -1.37 1.33 12.98
N VAL A 207 -0.20 1.87 12.65
CA VAL A 207 0.57 2.74 13.55
C VAL A 207 -0.21 4.00 13.93
N VAL A 208 -0.86 4.64 12.95
CA VAL A 208 -1.62 5.90 13.18
C VAL A 208 -2.85 5.68 14.04
N LEU A 209 -3.52 4.53 13.90
CA LEU A 209 -4.78 4.25 14.58
C LEU A 209 -4.64 3.34 15.81
N TRP A 210 -3.47 2.75 16.04
CA TRP A 210 -3.20 1.92 17.20
C TRP A 210 -3.62 2.55 18.54
N PRO A 211 -3.21 3.80 18.84
CA PRO A 211 -3.61 4.42 20.11
C PRO A 211 -5.14 4.62 20.23
N GLU A 212 -5.81 4.82 19.09
CA GLU A 212 -7.24 5.11 19.06
C GLU A 212 -8.11 3.86 19.24
N LEU A 213 -7.56 2.65 19.04
CA LEU A 213 -8.26 1.39 19.31
C LEU A 213 -8.64 1.24 20.79
N PHE A 214 -7.87 1.83 21.71
CA PHE A 214 -8.13 1.74 23.15
C PHE A 214 -9.04 2.86 23.68
N SER A 215 -9.48 3.77 22.82
CA SER A 215 -10.35 4.91 23.18
C SER A 215 -11.56 5.03 22.24
N LEU A 216 -12.13 3.89 21.85
CA LEU A 216 -13.27 3.84 20.93
C LEU A 216 -14.56 4.34 21.58
N SER A 217 -15.31 5.16 20.87
CA SER A 217 -16.70 5.48 21.19
C SER A 217 -17.60 4.25 20.98
N ASN A 218 -18.75 4.22 21.66
CA ASN A 218 -19.71 3.12 21.51
C ASN A 218 -20.17 2.90 20.06
N ARG A 219 -20.25 3.99 19.28
CA ARG A 219 -20.59 3.91 17.86
C ARG A 219 -19.48 3.25 17.03
N GLU A 220 -18.22 3.58 17.31
CA GLU A 220 -17.08 2.96 16.65
C GLU A 220 -16.96 1.48 17.02
N LYS A 221 -17.14 1.14 18.29
CA LYS A 221 -17.16 -0.26 18.76
C LYS A 221 -18.23 -1.08 18.03
N ALA A 222 -19.48 -0.60 18.01
CA ALA A 222 -20.57 -1.27 17.33
C ALA A 222 -20.32 -1.40 15.81
N GLY A 223 -19.77 -0.36 15.18
CA GLY A 223 -19.46 -0.38 13.75
C GLY A 223 -18.32 -1.34 13.40
N ILE A 224 -17.23 -1.36 14.18
CA ILE A 224 -16.13 -2.31 13.97
C ILE A 224 -16.63 -3.75 14.17
N LEU A 225 -17.43 -3.98 15.22
CA LEU A 225 -18.02 -5.29 15.48
C LEU A 225 -18.87 -5.76 14.29
N LEU A 226 -19.77 -4.91 13.80
CA LEU A 226 -20.61 -5.21 12.63
C LEU A 226 -19.76 -5.54 11.39
N LEU A 227 -18.75 -4.71 11.08
CA LEU A 227 -17.87 -4.94 9.92
C LEU A 227 -17.06 -6.23 10.07
N THR A 228 -16.62 -6.56 11.28
CA THR A 228 -15.94 -7.83 11.55
C THR A 228 -16.88 -9.01 11.31
N PHE A 229 -18.12 -8.96 11.80
CA PHE A 229 -19.11 -10.01 11.51
C PHE A 229 -19.42 -10.13 10.03
N LEU A 230 -19.58 -9.03 9.29
CA LEU A 230 -19.77 -9.05 7.85
C LEU A 230 -18.58 -9.67 7.12
N TYR A 231 -17.36 -9.32 7.52
CA TYR A 231 -16.14 -9.91 6.97
C TYR A 231 -16.08 -11.42 7.20
N LEU A 232 -16.37 -11.87 8.43
CA LEU A 232 -16.42 -13.30 8.76
C LEU A 232 -17.54 -14.03 7.99
N ALA A 233 -18.70 -13.41 7.84
CA ALA A 233 -19.79 -13.99 7.03
C ALA A 233 -19.37 -14.17 5.56
N VAL A 234 -18.65 -13.20 4.99
CA VAL A 234 -18.08 -13.32 3.63
C VAL A 234 -17.09 -14.48 3.57
N LEU A 235 -16.18 -14.62 4.52
CA LEU A 235 -15.22 -15.73 4.54
C LEU A 235 -15.88 -17.10 4.69
N ILE A 236 -17.00 -17.20 5.42
CA ILE A 236 -17.77 -18.45 5.54
C ILE A 236 -18.48 -18.80 4.24
N LEU A 237 -18.99 -17.79 3.52
CA LEU A 237 -19.67 -17.98 2.23
C LEU A 237 -18.69 -18.35 1.11
N PHE A 238 -17.45 -17.91 1.22
CA PHE A 238 -16.37 -18.18 0.29
C PHE A 238 -15.22 -18.88 1.06
N PRO A 239 -15.37 -20.17 1.36
CA PRO A 239 -14.41 -20.89 2.17
C PRO A 239 -13.09 -21.00 1.42
N THR A 240 -12.14 -20.15 1.76
CA THR A 240 -10.73 -20.34 1.46
C THR A 240 -10.28 -21.65 2.12
N ALA A 241 -9.39 -22.38 1.48
CA ALA A 241 -8.92 -23.66 1.97
C ALA A 241 -8.54 -23.54 3.46
N GLY A 242 -9.26 -24.28 4.32
CA GLY A 242 -9.15 -24.17 5.77
C GLY A 242 -7.76 -24.52 6.28
N SER A 243 -6.86 -23.54 6.21
CA SER A 243 -5.52 -23.66 6.77
C SER A 243 -5.57 -23.49 8.29
N ALA A 244 -4.70 -24.20 9.00
CA ALA A 244 -4.54 -24.00 10.45
C ALA A 244 -4.25 -22.53 10.79
N ASP A 245 -3.59 -21.84 9.89
CA ASP A 245 -3.23 -20.40 10.01
C ASP A 245 -4.45 -19.49 9.97
N ALA A 246 -5.45 -19.80 9.12
CA ALA A 246 -6.71 -19.05 9.09
C ALA A 246 -7.48 -19.16 10.40
N PHE A 247 -7.50 -20.36 11.04
CA PHE A 247 -8.09 -20.55 12.35
C PHE A 247 -7.34 -19.79 13.46
N ALA A 248 -6.01 -19.80 13.42
CA ALA A 248 -5.19 -19.03 14.35
C ALA A 248 -5.43 -17.52 14.16
N GLY A 249 -5.48 -17.04 12.92
CA GLY A 249 -5.80 -15.67 12.58
C GLY A 249 -7.20 -15.24 13.08
N LEU A 250 -8.19 -16.11 12.91
CA LEU A 250 -9.54 -15.89 13.43
C LEU A 250 -9.56 -15.79 14.96
N ALA A 251 -8.88 -16.72 15.64
CA ALA A 251 -8.77 -16.69 17.10
C ALA A 251 -8.11 -15.41 17.60
N LEU A 252 -7.02 -14.97 16.94
CA LEU A 252 -6.35 -13.70 17.24
C LEU A 252 -7.25 -12.49 16.98
N LEU A 253 -8.03 -12.49 15.90
CA LEU A 253 -8.99 -11.42 15.62
C LEU A 253 -10.04 -11.31 16.72
N LEU A 254 -10.64 -12.42 17.12
CA LEU A 254 -11.64 -12.46 18.19
C LEU A 254 -11.03 -12.04 19.53
N LEU A 255 -9.84 -12.53 19.87
CA LEU A 255 -9.12 -12.12 21.07
C LEU A 255 -8.85 -10.60 21.08
N THR A 256 -8.37 -10.06 19.95
CA THR A 256 -8.11 -8.63 19.84
C THR A 256 -9.40 -7.82 19.99
N MET A 257 -10.50 -8.28 19.42
CA MET A 257 -11.82 -7.65 19.58
C MET A 257 -12.25 -7.60 21.04
N VAL A 258 -12.05 -8.69 21.80
CA VAL A 258 -12.35 -8.73 23.23
C VAL A 258 -11.48 -7.73 24.00
N ILE A 259 -10.16 -7.74 23.77
CA ILE A 259 -9.23 -6.82 24.44
C ILE A 259 -9.59 -5.35 24.13
N VAL A 260 -9.86 -5.00 22.88
CA VAL A 260 -10.21 -3.63 22.48
C VAL A 260 -11.57 -3.19 23.04
N SER A 261 -12.52 -4.12 23.19
CA SER A 261 -13.86 -3.82 23.71
C SER A 261 -13.90 -3.66 25.22
N PHE A 262 -13.16 -4.48 25.95
CA PHE A 262 -13.23 -4.61 27.41
C PHE A 262 -11.95 -4.18 28.14
N GLY A 263 -10.80 -4.11 27.43
CA GLY A 263 -9.50 -3.79 28.02
C GLY A 263 -9.48 -2.49 28.84
N PRO A 264 -10.06 -1.37 28.35
CA PRO A 264 -10.11 -0.13 29.14
C PRO A 264 -10.82 -0.27 30.50
N SER A 265 -11.82 -1.13 30.56
CA SER A 265 -12.53 -1.41 31.84
C SER A 265 -11.79 -2.40 32.76
N LEU A 266 -11.00 -3.31 32.18
CA LEU A 266 -10.16 -4.26 32.93
C LEU A 266 -8.95 -3.56 33.58
N PHE A 267 -8.35 -2.59 32.89
CA PHE A 267 -7.21 -1.83 33.41
C PHE A 267 -7.59 -0.64 34.30
N SER A 268 -8.88 -0.28 34.41
CA SER A 268 -9.34 0.76 35.34
C SER A 268 -9.50 0.26 36.76
N PHE A 269 -9.28 -1.04 37.03
CA PHE A 269 -9.30 -1.66 38.37
C PHE A 269 -7.90 -1.78 39.01
N VAL A 270 -6.85 -1.30 38.33
CA VAL A 270 -5.49 -1.17 38.87
C VAL A 270 -5.14 0.31 38.99
#